data_95e69f6a70e2506f17b46562b409c29b
#
_entry.id   95e69f6a70e2506f17b46562b409c29b
#
_cell.length_a   1.000
_cell.length_b   1.000
_cell.length_c   1.000
_cell.angle_alpha   90.00
_cell.angle_beta   90.00
_cell.angle_gamma   90.00
#
_symmetry.space_group_name_H-M   'P 1'
#
loop_
_entity.id
_entity.type
_entity.pdbx_description
1 polymer ?
#
loop_
_entity_poly.entity_id
_entity_poly.type
_entity_poly.pdbx_seq_one_letter_code
_entity_poly.pdbx_strand_id
1 'polypeptide(L)'
;MADGWGACYGGDAMETVREAKKGELATELRARSSEILAAWIVRFERSPLRFRRATKAATHTAQVANLVETLTEAGLDGAVALVPGSDATRELERSSAFLGAQFASEGATCFDVAALLLELRDVVAGMVSAEDAAALTRLFEWLTVVALDGFSTAGLQSLREQTTEQLEAGTPIVELLPKVPALLLVGAPTPSVLDNLMSRAWMLAVGTGAPSLIIDCGGLATQGERNFERGFRGFLAQAEGASLQVLIVGARRNLSELAAKLATDAGLALQIFEHLDSAVAHALERAGHLLMRRSER
;
A
#
# COMPACT_ATOMS: atom_id res chain seq x y z
N MET A 1 73.70 11.78 15.25
CA MET A 1 73.21 11.62 16.61
C MET A 1 71.84 12.31 16.61
N ALA A 2 70.80 11.55 16.51
CA ALA A 2 69.46 12.00 16.75
C ALA A 2 68.64 10.72 17.05
N ASP A 3 68.36 10.58 18.30
CA ASP A 3 67.71 9.40 18.87
C ASP A 3 66.22 9.40 18.60
N GLY A 4 65.78 8.25 18.12
CA GLY A 4 64.36 7.93 17.97
C GLY A 4 63.64 7.76 19.31
N TRP A 5 62.48 8.31 19.39
CA TRP A 5 61.48 7.91 20.39
C TRP A 5 60.35 7.19 19.70
N GLY A 6 60.35 5.87 19.89
CA GLY A 6 59.32 4.99 19.46
C GLY A 6 58.03 5.22 20.24
N ALA A 7 57.00 5.57 19.53
CA ALA A 7 55.62 5.54 19.98
C ALA A 7 55.05 4.15 19.67
N CYS A 8 55.17 3.23 20.63
CA CYS A 8 54.42 1.97 20.63
C CYS A 8 53.81 1.80 22.02
N TYR A 9 52.64 1.30 22.07
CA TYR A 9 51.82 0.86 23.19
C TYR A 9 50.67 1.80 23.62
N GLY A 10 49.58 1.71 22.86
CA GLY A 10 48.30 2.29 23.27
C GLY A 10 47.10 1.76 22.46
N GLY A 11 47.33 1.16 21.28
CA GLY A 11 46.27 0.68 20.39
C GLY A 11 45.61 -0.61 20.85
N ASP A 12 46.42 -1.63 21.17
CA ASP A 12 45.92 -2.97 21.49
C ASP A 12 45.10 -3.06 22.79
N ALA A 13 45.44 -2.27 23.80
CA ALA A 13 44.70 -2.29 25.07
C ALA A 13 43.33 -1.65 24.98
N MET A 14 43.16 -0.64 24.14
CA MET A 14 41.83 -0.02 23.90
C MET A 14 40.97 -0.89 22.99
N GLU A 15 41.56 -1.63 22.07
CA GLU A 15 40.86 -2.53 21.17
C GLU A 15 40.39 -3.80 21.89
N THR A 16 41.21 -4.36 22.76
CA THR A 16 40.85 -5.51 23.63
C THR A 16 39.81 -5.15 24.68
N VAL A 17 39.82 -3.95 25.25
CA VAL A 17 38.74 -3.46 26.16
C VAL A 17 37.44 -3.21 25.41
N ARG A 18 37.50 -2.74 24.14
CA ARG A 18 36.35 -2.63 23.27
C ARG A 18 35.78 -4.00 22.89
N GLU A 19 36.61 -4.97 22.55
CA GLU A 19 36.18 -6.34 22.23
C GLU A 19 35.54 -7.06 23.42
N ALA A 20 36.07 -6.87 24.63
CA ALA A 20 35.48 -7.45 25.85
C ALA A 20 34.11 -6.89 26.21
N LYS A 21 33.82 -5.61 25.87
CA LYS A 21 32.49 -5.01 26.00
C LYS A 21 31.52 -5.42 24.88
N LYS A 22 32.02 -6.02 23.81
CA LYS A 22 31.21 -6.56 22.72
C LYS A 22 30.33 -7.70 23.23
N GLY A 23 29.03 -7.53 23.13
CA GLY A 23 28.05 -8.53 23.54
C GLY A 23 27.59 -8.46 25.00
N GLU A 24 28.20 -7.61 25.85
CA GLU A 24 27.78 -7.46 27.25
C GLU A 24 26.38 -6.87 27.33
N LEU A 25 26.11 -5.78 26.56
CA LEU A 25 24.81 -5.13 26.48
C LEU A 25 23.71 -6.06 25.92
N ALA A 26 23.98 -6.76 24.84
CA ALA A 26 23.05 -7.72 24.27
C ALA A 26 22.71 -8.85 25.25
N THR A 27 23.72 -9.36 25.97
CA THR A 27 23.54 -10.39 26.99
C THR A 27 22.73 -9.88 28.18
N GLU A 28 22.98 -8.66 28.63
CA GLU A 28 22.24 -8.02 29.70
C GLU A 28 20.77 -7.81 29.33
N LEU A 29 20.48 -7.24 28.14
CA LEU A 29 19.13 -7.03 27.66
C LEU A 29 18.38 -8.35 27.47
N ARG A 30 19.06 -9.40 26.95
CA ARG A 30 18.47 -10.71 26.80
C ARG A 30 18.11 -11.34 28.15
N ALA A 31 18.99 -11.27 29.13
CA ALA A 31 18.74 -11.78 30.47
C ALA A 31 17.55 -11.07 31.15
N ARG A 32 17.31 -9.79 30.81
CA ARG A 32 16.24 -8.96 31.39
C ARG A 32 15.02 -8.81 30.49
N SER A 33 14.90 -9.55 29.39
CA SER A 33 13.81 -9.40 28.41
C SER A 33 12.42 -9.46 29.03
N SER A 34 12.18 -10.38 29.94
CA SER A 34 10.91 -10.50 30.66
C SER A 34 10.61 -9.29 31.55
N GLU A 35 11.64 -8.75 32.22
CA GLU A 35 11.54 -7.54 33.05
C GLU A 35 11.24 -6.31 32.18
N ILE A 36 11.90 -6.19 31.01
CA ILE A 36 11.66 -5.14 30.03
C ILE A 36 10.20 -5.16 29.57
N LEU A 37 9.69 -6.33 29.18
CA LEU A 37 8.30 -6.47 28.72
C LEU A 37 7.31 -6.13 29.82
N ALA A 38 7.51 -6.61 31.04
CA ALA A 38 6.63 -6.31 32.17
C ALA A 38 6.60 -4.80 32.50
N ALA A 39 7.78 -4.16 32.54
CA ALA A 39 7.90 -2.73 32.79
C ALA A 39 7.28 -1.90 31.67
N TRP A 40 7.50 -2.32 30.40
CA TRP A 40 6.91 -1.67 29.23
C TRP A 40 5.38 -1.72 29.27
N ILE A 41 4.76 -2.89 29.54
CA ILE A 41 3.30 -3.03 29.64
C ILE A 41 2.72 -1.97 30.59
N VAL A 42 3.30 -1.86 31.80
CA VAL A 42 2.82 -0.92 32.81
C VAL A 42 2.96 0.53 32.34
N ARG A 43 4.07 0.89 31.70
CA ARG A 43 4.31 2.24 31.21
C ARG A 43 3.43 2.58 30.03
N PHE A 44 3.35 1.69 29.03
CA PHE A 44 2.52 1.89 27.85
C PHE A 44 1.05 2.10 28.21
N GLU A 45 0.50 1.28 29.13
CA GLU A 45 -0.89 1.42 29.58
C GLU A 45 -1.17 2.76 30.29
N ARG A 46 -0.16 3.41 30.85
CA ARG A 46 -0.26 4.69 31.53
C ARG A 46 0.23 5.88 30.71
N SER A 47 0.74 5.64 29.51
CA SER A 47 1.35 6.70 28.70
C SER A 47 0.33 7.79 28.35
N PRO A 48 0.67 9.07 28.55
CA PRO A 48 -0.17 10.19 28.14
C PRO A 48 -0.25 10.35 26.62
N LEU A 49 0.71 9.76 25.86
CA LEU A 49 0.73 9.79 24.41
C LEU A 49 -0.30 8.85 23.80
N ARG A 50 -0.75 7.85 24.55
CA ARG A 50 -1.73 6.88 24.08
C ARG A 50 -3.09 7.52 23.85
N PHE A 51 -3.48 7.64 22.59
CA PHE A 51 -4.69 8.37 22.21
C PHE A 51 -5.94 7.46 22.26
N ARG A 52 -5.85 6.23 21.78
CA ARG A 52 -6.95 5.28 21.81
C ARG A 52 -6.76 4.23 22.90
N ARG A 53 -7.61 4.28 23.91
CA ARG A 53 -7.62 3.27 25.00
C ARG A 53 -8.02 1.86 24.53
N ALA A 54 -8.47 1.72 23.29
CA ALA A 54 -8.79 0.42 22.70
C ALA A 54 -7.54 -0.43 22.40
N THR A 55 -6.39 0.24 22.15
CA THR A 55 -5.12 -0.45 21.91
C THR A 55 -4.54 -0.90 23.23
N LYS A 56 -4.56 -2.20 23.52
CA LYS A 56 -4.05 -2.78 24.77
C LYS A 56 -2.62 -3.28 24.59
N ALA A 57 -1.77 -3.09 25.61
CA ALA A 57 -0.42 -3.62 25.61
C ALA A 57 -0.36 -5.12 25.31
N ALA A 58 -1.30 -5.90 25.86
CA ALA A 58 -1.37 -7.34 25.68
C ALA A 58 -1.48 -7.77 24.20
N THR A 59 -2.11 -6.96 23.35
CA THR A 59 -2.26 -7.24 21.91
C THR A 59 -0.91 -7.15 21.18
N HIS A 60 0.01 -6.31 21.67
CA HIS A 60 1.28 -6.04 21.02
C HIS A 60 2.50 -6.63 21.75
N THR A 61 2.26 -7.41 22.80
CA THR A 61 3.36 -8.00 23.58
C THR A 61 4.27 -8.86 22.73
N ALA A 62 3.72 -9.64 21.81
CA ALA A 62 4.52 -10.52 20.93
C ALA A 62 5.39 -9.70 19.97
N GLN A 63 4.88 -8.61 19.40
CA GLN A 63 5.62 -7.73 18.49
C GLN A 63 6.75 -6.99 19.23
N VAL A 64 6.46 -6.51 20.44
CA VAL A 64 7.47 -5.85 21.27
C VAL A 64 8.53 -6.85 21.76
N ALA A 65 8.13 -8.08 22.08
CA ALA A 65 9.07 -9.15 22.41
C ALA A 65 10.01 -9.43 21.23
N ASN A 66 9.47 -9.56 20.01
CA ASN A 66 10.25 -9.73 18.80
C ASN A 66 11.19 -8.54 18.55
N LEU A 67 10.74 -7.31 18.77
CA LEU A 67 11.60 -6.13 18.63
C LEU A 67 12.75 -6.12 19.66
N VAL A 68 12.47 -6.51 20.91
CA VAL A 68 13.50 -6.68 21.95
C VAL A 68 14.48 -7.79 21.59
N GLU A 69 14.00 -8.91 21.07
CA GLU A 69 14.83 -10.03 20.61
C GLU A 69 15.74 -9.58 19.45
N THR A 70 15.17 -8.95 18.42
CA THR A 70 15.92 -8.38 17.29
C THR A 70 16.95 -7.36 17.76
N LEU A 71 16.62 -6.53 18.77
CA LEU A 71 17.54 -5.59 19.38
C LEU A 71 18.75 -6.32 20.03
N THR A 72 18.51 -7.46 20.69
CA THR A 72 19.60 -8.24 21.29
C THR A 72 20.43 -9.04 20.28
N GLU A 73 19.83 -9.40 19.12
CA GLU A 73 20.49 -10.12 18.03
C GLU A 73 21.31 -9.21 17.12
N ALA A 74 20.95 -7.95 17.00
CA ALA A 74 21.63 -6.96 16.16
C ALA A 74 23.11 -6.74 16.57
N GLY A 75 23.59 -7.52 17.55
CA GLY A 75 24.98 -7.47 18.01
C GLY A 75 25.31 -6.05 18.42
N LEU A 76 24.68 -5.58 19.50
CA LEU A 76 24.92 -4.24 20.07
C LEU A 76 26.36 -4.10 20.53
N ASP A 77 27.27 -4.02 19.57
CA ASP A 77 28.71 -3.92 19.76
C ASP A 77 29.09 -2.52 20.29
N GLY A 78 28.51 -2.14 21.42
CA GLY A 78 28.70 -0.83 22.03
C GLY A 78 28.02 0.30 21.28
N ALA A 79 27.94 1.47 21.89
CA ALA A 79 27.25 2.65 21.38
C ALA A 79 27.61 3.11 19.96
N VAL A 80 28.70 2.62 19.39
CA VAL A 80 29.20 2.98 18.05
C VAL A 80 28.51 2.18 16.95
N ALA A 81 27.98 0.97 17.24
CA ALA A 81 27.40 0.08 16.22
C ALA A 81 25.94 0.39 15.85
N LEU A 82 25.26 1.19 16.66
CA LEU A 82 23.85 1.52 16.47
C LEU A 82 23.68 2.79 15.61
N VAL A 83 24.26 2.76 14.42
CA VAL A 83 24.09 3.86 13.46
C VAL A 83 22.81 3.61 12.65
N PRO A 84 21.83 4.53 12.71
CA PRO A 84 20.62 4.44 11.89
C PRO A 84 20.95 4.25 10.40
N GLY A 85 20.23 3.35 9.73
CA GLY A 85 20.44 3.02 8.31
C GLY A 85 21.62 2.10 8.02
N SER A 86 22.34 1.63 9.03
CA SER A 86 23.43 0.64 8.86
C SER A 86 22.91 -0.77 8.63
N ASP A 87 23.80 -1.67 8.15
CA ASP A 87 23.43 -3.09 8.00
C ASP A 87 23.04 -3.72 9.36
N ALA A 88 23.68 -3.29 10.45
CA ALA A 88 23.40 -3.77 11.80
C ALA A 88 21.99 -3.39 12.31
N THR A 89 21.45 -2.25 11.88
CA THR A 89 20.11 -1.78 12.30
C THR A 89 19.01 -2.15 11.35
N ARG A 90 19.32 -2.69 10.18
CA ARG A 90 18.35 -2.97 9.09
C ARG A 90 17.18 -3.84 9.52
N GLU A 91 17.44 -4.88 10.31
CA GLU A 91 16.36 -5.77 10.76
C GLU A 91 15.48 -5.13 11.83
N LEU A 92 16.06 -4.32 12.71
CA LEU A 92 15.32 -3.49 13.65
C LEU A 92 14.42 -2.47 12.93
N GLU A 93 14.93 -1.88 11.88
CA GLU A 93 14.17 -0.93 11.04
C GLU A 93 13.00 -1.61 10.33
N ARG A 94 13.21 -2.82 9.78
CA ARG A 94 12.12 -3.61 9.18
C ARG A 94 11.06 -3.98 10.20
N SER A 95 11.47 -4.48 11.37
CA SER A 95 10.56 -4.84 12.46
C SER A 95 9.76 -3.63 12.94
N SER A 96 10.39 -2.45 13.02
CA SER A 96 9.73 -1.21 13.41
C SER A 96 8.75 -0.71 12.34
N ALA A 97 9.12 -0.75 11.05
CA ALA A 97 8.23 -0.39 9.95
C ALA A 97 7.00 -1.32 9.90
N PHE A 98 7.22 -2.63 10.06
CA PHE A 98 6.15 -3.63 10.13
C PHE A 98 5.20 -3.38 11.29
N LEU A 99 5.74 -3.07 12.48
CA LEU A 99 4.96 -2.71 13.65
C LEU A 99 4.06 -1.49 13.37
N GLY A 100 4.61 -0.44 12.74
CA GLY A 100 3.86 0.73 12.34
C GLY A 100 2.71 0.39 11.38
N ALA A 101 2.98 -0.41 10.36
CA ALA A 101 1.99 -0.86 9.39
C ALA A 101 0.85 -1.68 10.05
N GLN A 102 1.19 -2.54 11.00
CA GLN A 102 0.21 -3.31 11.75
C GLN A 102 -0.71 -2.41 12.59
N PHE A 103 -0.16 -1.41 13.28
CA PHE A 103 -0.97 -0.44 14.02
C PHE A 103 -1.94 0.32 13.11
N ALA A 104 -1.53 0.67 11.88
CA ALA A 104 -2.41 1.30 10.91
C ALA A 104 -3.60 0.39 10.55
N SER A 105 -3.36 -0.90 10.33
CA SER A 105 -4.41 -1.87 10.00
C SER A 105 -5.40 -2.12 11.16
N GLU A 106 -4.96 -1.95 12.39
CA GLU A 106 -5.78 -2.08 13.60
C GLU A 106 -6.55 -0.79 13.95
N GLY A 107 -6.41 0.25 13.15
CA GLY A 107 -7.08 1.53 13.37
C GLY A 107 -6.54 2.32 14.55
N ALA A 108 -5.30 2.07 14.98
CA ALA A 108 -4.56 2.86 15.94
C ALA A 108 -4.21 4.25 15.36
N THR A 109 -3.59 5.10 16.18
CA THR A 109 -3.10 6.40 15.76
C THR A 109 -1.58 6.43 15.72
N CYS A 110 -1.00 7.42 15.03
CA CYS A 110 0.45 7.65 15.07
C CYS A 110 0.97 7.91 16.49
N PHE A 111 0.14 8.45 17.38
CA PHE A 111 0.49 8.64 18.78
C PHE A 111 0.61 7.32 19.54
N ASP A 112 -0.22 6.31 19.22
CA ASP A 112 -0.13 4.99 19.83
C ASP A 112 1.19 4.29 19.43
N VAL A 113 1.61 4.42 18.15
CA VAL A 113 2.89 3.92 17.66
C VAL A 113 4.06 4.60 18.36
N ALA A 114 4.02 5.93 18.46
CA ALA A 114 5.05 6.69 19.16
C ALA A 114 5.10 6.32 20.65
N ALA A 115 3.95 6.21 21.31
CA ALA A 115 3.87 5.81 22.71
C ALA A 115 4.54 4.45 22.95
N LEU A 116 4.27 3.47 22.09
CA LEU A 116 4.86 2.13 22.21
C LEU A 116 6.39 2.18 22.23
N LEU A 117 6.98 2.83 21.24
CA LEU A 117 8.44 2.86 21.07
C LEU A 117 9.14 3.79 22.08
N LEU A 118 8.55 4.93 22.39
CA LEU A 118 9.13 5.85 23.37
C LEU A 118 9.07 5.29 24.80
N GLU A 119 7.98 4.62 25.17
CA GLU A 119 7.92 3.95 26.47
C GLU A 119 8.87 2.74 26.54
N LEU A 120 9.05 1.99 25.43
CA LEU A 120 10.03 0.93 25.37
C LEU A 120 11.46 1.48 25.49
N ARG A 121 11.78 2.57 24.80
CA ARG A 121 13.04 3.30 24.92
C ARG A 121 13.36 3.62 26.38
N ASP A 122 12.41 4.23 27.05
CA ASP A 122 12.63 4.70 28.42
C ASP A 122 12.83 3.53 29.40
N VAL A 123 12.17 2.41 29.18
CA VAL A 123 12.38 1.18 29.96
C VAL A 123 13.78 0.64 29.71
N VAL A 124 14.17 0.44 28.44
CA VAL A 124 15.48 -0.11 28.08
C VAL A 124 16.60 0.82 28.54
N ALA A 125 16.49 2.13 28.28
CA ALA A 125 17.50 3.10 28.70
C ALA A 125 17.67 3.19 30.23
N GLY A 126 16.60 2.93 30.99
CA GLY A 126 16.67 2.90 32.47
C GLY A 126 17.34 1.63 33.04
N MET A 127 17.63 0.63 32.20
CA MET A 127 18.18 -0.65 32.61
C MET A 127 19.65 -0.86 32.23
N VAL A 128 20.25 0.09 31.53
CA VAL A 128 21.62 0.00 31.00
C VAL A 128 22.50 1.14 31.50
N SER A 129 23.79 1.13 31.16
CA SER A 129 24.71 2.19 31.50
C SER A 129 24.31 3.54 30.89
N ALA A 130 24.73 4.66 31.45
CA ALA A 130 24.41 5.99 30.92
C ALA A 130 24.96 6.22 29.50
N GLU A 131 26.09 5.60 29.16
CA GLU A 131 26.69 5.68 27.84
C GLU A 131 25.82 4.91 26.81
N ASP A 132 25.41 3.69 27.13
CA ASP A 132 24.56 2.85 26.29
C ASP A 132 23.15 3.45 26.17
N ALA A 133 22.62 4.01 27.26
CA ALA A 133 21.31 4.68 27.25
C ALA A 133 21.24 5.82 26.24
N ALA A 134 22.31 6.62 26.10
CA ALA A 134 22.35 7.70 25.13
C ALA A 134 22.34 7.19 23.67
N ALA A 135 23.03 6.09 23.40
CA ALA A 135 23.02 5.47 22.08
C ALA A 135 21.68 4.82 21.76
N LEU A 136 21.11 4.06 22.70
CA LEU A 136 19.80 3.44 22.57
C LEU A 136 18.69 4.50 22.39
N THR A 137 18.77 5.64 23.08
CA THR A 137 17.81 6.73 22.91
C THR A 137 17.79 7.20 21.47
N ARG A 138 18.95 7.47 20.84
CA ARG A 138 19.04 7.89 19.44
C ARG A 138 18.52 6.82 18.49
N LEU A 139 18.82 5.55 18.77
CA LEU A 139 18.30 4.45 17.96
C LEU A 139 16.78 4.39 18.04
N PHE A 140 16.19 4.41 19.21
CA PHE A 140 14.73 4.38 19.37
C PHE A 140 14.03 5.60 18.77
N GLU A 141 14.63 6.78 18.83
CA GLU A 141 14.13 7.96 18.11
C GLU A 141 14.06 7.70 16.60
N TRP A 142 15.11 7.11 16.03
CA TRP A 142 15.12 6.70 14.63
C TRP A 142 14.09 5.60 14.35
N LEU A 143 14.03 4.54 15.13
CA LEU A 143 13.05 3.46 14.98
C LEU A 143 11.60 3.98 15.07
N THR A 144 11.36 5.01 15.90
CA THR A 144 10.06 5.68 15.96
C THR A 144 9.73 6.36 14.63
N VAL A 145 10.68 7.06 14.01
CA VAL A 145 10.48 7.66 12.68
C VAL A 145 10.18 6.60 11.64
N VAL A 146 10.93 5.50 11.63
CA VAL A 146 10.73 4.38 10.71
C VAL A 146 9.36 3.72 10.91
N ALA A 147 8.93 3.53 12.16
CA ALA A 147 7.60 2.98 12.44
C ALA A 147 6.46 3.91 12.01
N LEU A 148 6.63 5.22 12.20
CA LEU A 148 5.66 6.23 11.73
C LEU A 148 5.59 6.30 10.22
N ASP A 149 6.70 6.10 9.52
CA ASP A 149 6.71 5.99 8.05
C ASP A 149 5.97 4.73 7.59
N GLY A 150 6.23 3.58 8.21
CA GLY A 150 5.48 2.33 7.98
C GLY A 150 3.98 2.48 8.23
N PHE A 151 3.59 3.15 9.32
CA PHE A 151 2.20 3.49 9.65
C PHE A 151 1.55 4.34 8.55
N SER A 152 2.23 5.41 8.13
CA SER A 152 1.72 6.33 7.12
C SER A 152 1.58 5.66 5.76
N THR A 153 2.57 4.85 5.37
CA THR A 153 2.57 4.11 4.11
C THR A 153 1.42 3.10 4.05
N ALA A 154 1.21 2.32 5.12
CA ALA A 154 0.11 1.37 5.21
C ALA A 154 -1.25 2.07 5.22
N GLY A 155 -1.38 3.18 5.94
CA GLY A 155 -2.61 4.00 5.94
C GLY A 155 -2.96 4.54 4.56
N LEU A 156 -1.98 5.07 3.82
CA LEU A 156 -2.15 5.55 2.45
C LEU A 156 -2.51 4.41 1.48
N GLN A 157 -1.92 3.23 1.66
CA GLN A 157 -2.26 2.06 0.86
C GLN A 157 -3.70 1.61 1.11
N SER A 158 -4.11 1.51 2.37
CA SER A 158 -5.50 1.16 2.73
C SER A 158 -6.52 2.16 2.17
N LEU A 159 -6.22 3.46 2.23
CA LEU A 159 -7.07 4.50 1.60
C LEU A 159 -7.17 4.34 0.09
N ARG A 160 -6.06 4.00 -0.58
CA ARG A 160 -6.05 3.74 -2.03
C ARG A 160 -6.89 2.51 -2.38
N GLU A 161 -6.77 1.44 -1.62
CA GLU A 161 -7.56 0.22 -1.79
C GLU A 161 -9.04 0.49 -1.59
N GLN A 162 -9.43 1.18 -0.50
CA GLN A 162 -10.81 1.59 -0.26
C GLN A 162 -11.36 2.51 -1.36
N THR A 163 -10.55 3.47 -1.84
CA THR A 163 -10.97 4.36 -2.93
C THR A 163 -11.16 3.57 -4.22
N THR A 164 -10.31 2.58 -4.48
CA THR A 164 -10.42 1.69 -5.65
C THR A 164 -11.68 0.84 -5.55
N GLU A 165 -11.96 0.22 -4.41
CA GLU A 165 -13.19 -0.54 -4.15
C GLU A 165 -14.44 0.33 -4.30
N GLN A 166 -14.40 1.57 -3.80
CA GLN A 166 -15.51 2.53 -3.96
C GLN A 166 -15.72 2.93 -5.42
N LEU A 167 -14.65 3.10 -6.19
CA LEU A 167 -14.72 3.37 -7.62
C LEU A 167 -15.24 2.14 -8.38
N GLU A 168 -14.85 0.94 -7.98
CA GLU A 168 -15.40 -0.31 -8.52
C GLU A 168 -16.90 -0.42 -8.25
N ALA A 169 -17.31 -0.19 -7.01
CA ALA A 169 -18.72 -0.19 -6.61
C ALA A 169 -19.51 0.96 -7.25
N GLY A 170 -18.84 2.08 -7.52
CA GLY A 170 -19.43 3.27 -8.13
C GLY A 170 -19.40 3.32 -9.66
N THR A 171 -18.65 2.40 -10.31
CA THR A 171 -18.65 2.31 -11.78
C THR A 171 -19.90 1.57 -12.24
N PRO A 172 -20.89 2.27 -12.78
CA PRO A 172 -22.15 1.64 -13.09
C PRO A 172 -22.02 0.79 -14.36
N ILE A 173 -22.42 -0.49 -14.23
CA ILE A 173 -22.77 -1.33 -15.34
C ILE A 173 -24.29 -1.35 -15.34
N VAL A 174 -24.90 -0.73 -16.33
CA VAL A 174 -26.35 -0.51 -16.37
C VAL A 174 -26.93 -0.95 -17.69
N GLU A 175 -28.17 -1.35 -17.67
CA GLU A 175 -28.99 -1.44 -18.86
C GLU A 175 -29.76 -0.10 -19.00
N LEU A 176 -29.25 0.78 -19.88
CA LEU A 176 -29.83 2.12 -20.06
C LEU A 176 -31.27 2.05 -20.58
N LEU A 177 -31.51 1.11 -21.49
CA LEU A 177 -32.81 0.76 -22.04
C LEU A 177 -32.78 -0.74 -22.38
N PRO A 178 -33.90 -1.43 -22.55
CA PRO A 178 -33.92 -2.84 -22.89
C PRO A 178 -32.95 -3.18 -24.02
N LYS A 179 -32.04 -4.12 -23.79
CA LYS A 179 -30.97 -4.54 -24.72
C LYS A 179 -29.93 -3.46 -25.07
N VAL A 180 -29.79 -2.45 -24.23
CA VAL A 180 -28.76 -1.41 -24.37
C VAL A 180 -27.90 -1.35 -23.09
N PRO A 181 -27.01 -2.34 -22.89
CA PRO A 181 -26.08 -2.34 -21.79
C PRO A 181 -24.99 -1.29 -21.99
N ALA A 182 -24.60 -0.66 -20.90
CA ALA A 182 -23.53 0.33 -20.86
C ALA A 182 -22.63 0.11 -19.65
N LEU A 183 -21.33 0.28 -19.87
CA LEU A 183 -20.28 0.38 -18.85
C LEU A 183 -19.77 1.82 -18.84
N LEU A 184 -19.95 2.52 -17.72
CA LEU A 184 -19.52 3.92 -17.56
C LEU A 184 -18.23 3.97 -16.75
N LEU A 185 -17.08 4.07 -17.39
CA LEU A 185 -15.76 4.06 -16.75
C LEU A 185 -15.43 5.42 -16.12
N VAL A 186 -15.09 5.42 -14.83
CA VAL A 186 -14.77 6.64 -14.08
C VAL A 186 -13.43 6.47 -13.33
N GLY A 187 -12.63 7.54 -13.26
CA GLY A 187 -11.41 7.59 -12.47
C GLY A 187 -10.24 6.82 -13.08
N ALA A 188 -9.49 6.12 -12.26
CA ALA A 188 -8.28 5.40 -12.67
C ALA A 188 -8.33 3.92 -12.21
N PRO A 189 -9.27 3.12 -12.72
CA PRO A 189 -9.37 1.72 -12.33
C PRO A 189 -8.07 0.96 -12.61
N THR A 190 -7.75 0.01 -11.72
CA THR A 190 -6.61 -0.88 -11.91
C THR A 190 -6.88 -1.87 -13.05
N PRO A 191 -5.85 -2.55 -13.60
CA PRO A 191 -6.07 -3.56 -14.63
C PRO A 191 -7.02 -4.68 -14.21
N SER A 192 -6.93 -5.16 -12.96
CA SER A 192 -7.81 -6.21 -12.43
C SER A 192 -9.26 -5.75 -12.30
N VAL A 193 -9.47 -4.50 -11.91
CA VAL A 193 -10.79 -3.86 -11.85
C VAL A 193 -11.40 -3.77 -13.24
N LEU A 194 -10.64 -3.29 -14.21
CA LEU A 194 -11.09 -3.21 -15.60
C LEU A 194 -11.46 -4.58 -16.18
N ASP A 195 -10.65 -5.61 -15.92
CA ASP A 195 -10.94 -6.98 -16.33
C ASP A 195 -12.29 -7.45 -15.75
N ASN A 196 -12.54 -7.20 -14.46
CA ASN A 196 -13.79 -7.55 -13.79
C ASN A 196 -14.98 -6.78 -14.38
N LEU A 197 -14.86 -5.45 -14.51
CA LEU A 197 -15.91 -4.60 -15.05
C LEU A 197 -16.25 -4.95 -16.50
N MET A 198 -15.26 -5.18 -17.33
CA MET A 198 -15.43 -5.60 -18.72
C MET A 198 -16.12 -6.96 -18.82
N SER A 199 -15.70 -7.94 -18.00
CA SER A 199 -16.33 -9.27 -17.96
C SER A 199 -17.78 -9.20 -17.50
N ARG A 200 -18.09 -8.40 -16.50
CA ARG A 200 -19.47 -8.19 -16.02
C ARG A 200 -20.34 -7.49 -17.08
N ALA A 201 -19.80 -6.46 -17.75
CA ALA A 201 -20.51 -5.80 -18.84
C ALA A 201 -20.78 -6.75 -20.02
N TRP A 202 -19.82 -7.60 -20.33
CA TRP A 202 -19.98 -8.68 -21.30
C TRP A 202 -21.11 -9.64 -20.90
N MET A 203 -21.09 -10.12 -19.67
CA MET A 203 -22.12 -11.02 -19.14
C MET A 203 -23.52 -10.39 -19.21
N LEU A 204 -23.65 -9.09 -18.91
CA LEU A 204 -24.90 -8.38 -19.04
C LEU A 204 -25.36 -8.30 -20.51
N ALA A 205 -24.45 -7.97 -21.43
CA ALA A 205 -24.76 -7.89 -22.84
C ALA A 205 -25.24 -9.24 -23.41
N VAL A 206 -24.54 -10.32 -23.08
CA VAL A 206 -24.91 -11.67 -23.49
C VAL A 206 -26.24 -12.11 -22.84
N GLY A 207 -26.39 -11.86 -21.53
CA GLY A 207 -27.57 -12.26 -20.78
C GLY A 207 -28.87 -11.56 -21.24
N THR A 208 -28.75 -10.33 -21.73
CA THR A 208 -29.88 -9.56 -22.29
C THR A 208 -30.07 -9.80 -23.79
N GLY A 209 -29.18 -10.52 -24.45
CA GLY A 209 -29.19 -10.72 -25.91
C GLY A 209 -29.03 -9.37 -26.66
N ALA A 210 -28.22 -8.46 -26.10
CA ALA A 210 -27.98 -7.15 -26.67
C ALA A 210 -27.13 -7.25 -27.95
N PRO A 211 -27.48 -6.50 -29.04
CA PRO A 211 -26.67 -6.44 -30.25
C PRO A 211 -25.44 -5.53 -30.13
N SER A 212 -25.37 -4.72 -29.10
CA SER A 212 -24.26 -3.77 -28.85
C SER A 212 -24.03 -3.57 -27.37
N LEU A 213 -22.77 -3.22 -27.01
CA LEU A 213 -22.35 -2.81 -25.67
C LEU A 213 -21.70 -1.43 -25.76
N ILE A 214 -22.19 -0.49 -24.95
CA ILE A 214 -21.60 0.84 -24.82
C ILE A 214 -20.51 0.80 -23.74
N ILE A 215 -19.32 1.35 -24.02
CA ILE A 215 -18.25 1.58 -23.06
C ILE A 215 -17.92 3.07 -23.08
N ASP A 216 -18.39 3.78 -22.06
CA ASP A 216 -18.12 5.21 -21.91
C ASP A 216 -16.80 5.42 -21.16
N CYS A 217 -15.84 6.01 -21.85
CA CYS A 217 -14.51 6.35 -21.37
C CYS A 217 -14.38 7.84 -20.97
N GLY A 218 -15.44 8.63 -21.07
CA GLY A 218 -15.40 10.08 -20.82
C GLY A 218 -14.97 10.45 -19.41
N GLY A 219 -15.23 9.58 -18.42
CA GLY A 219 -14.84 9.74 -17.03
C GLY A 219 -13.45 9.17 -16.68
N LEU A 220 -12.73 8.53 -17.62
CA LEU A 220 -11.42 7.95 -17.35
C LEU A 220 -10.34 9.02 -17.14
N ALA A 221 -9.60 8.91 -16.02
CA ALA A 221 -8.37 9.66 -15.81
C ALA A 221 -7.23 9.09 -16.68
N THR A 222 -6.20 9.90 -16.95
CA THR A 222 -5.06 9.53 -17.80
C THR A 222 -4.37 8.23 -17.36
N GLN A 223 -4.32 7.96 -16.06
CA GLN A 223 -3.75 6.72 -15.54
C GLN A 223 -4.65 5.51 -15.82
N GLY A 224 -5.97 5.68 -15.78
CA GLY A 224 -6.96 4.65 -16.15
C GLY A 224 -6.86 4.27 -17.62
N GLU A 225 -6.58 5.25 -18.49
CA GLU A 225 -6.35 4.98 -19.91
C GLU A 225 -5.15 4.05 -20.17
N ARG A 226 -4.07 4.16 -19.39
CA ARG A 226 -2.91 3.26 -19.49
C ARG A 226 -3.26 1.82 -19.11
N ASN A 227 -4.21 1.64 -18.19
CA ASN A 227 -4.66 0.33 -17.75
C ASN A 227 -5.72 -0.26 -18.69
N PHE A 228 -6.39 0.57 -19.49
CA PHE A 228 -7.48 0.20 -20.39
C PHE A 228 -7.03 -0.85 -21.42
N GLU A 229 -5.83 -0.71 -21.99
CA GLU A 229 -5.33 -1.65 -23.00
C GLU A 229 -5.38 -3.10 -22.50
N ARG A 230 -4.92 -3.34 -21.27
CA ARG A 230 -4.87 -4.68 -20.69
C ARG A 230 -6.27 -5.24 -20.46
N GLY A 231 -7.14 -4.46 -19.80
CA GLY A 231 -8.52 -4.89 -19.55
C GLY A 231 -9.31 -5.10 -20.85
N PHE A 232 -9.11 -4.23 -21.86
CA PHE A 232 -9.78 -4.36 -23.13
C PHE A 232 -9.30 -5.58 -23.94
N ARG A 233 -8.02 -5.95 -23.86
CA ARG A 233 -7.53 -7.22 -24.44
C ARG A 233 -8.18 -8.44 -23.80
N GLY A 234 -8.34 -8.47 -22.48
CA GLY A 234 -9.05 -9.54 -21.78
C GLY A 234 -10.51 -9.64 -22.21
N PHE A 235 -11.18 -8.52 -22.37
CA PHE A 235 -12.54 -8.43 -22.89
C PHE A 235 -12.64 -8.97 -24.33
N LEU A 236 -11.74 -8.56 -25.23
CA LEU A 236 -11.75 -9.01 -26.62
C LEU A 236 -11.57 -10.52 -26.73
N ALA A 237 -10.73 -11.12 -25.89
CA ALA A 237 -10.57 -12.59 -25.88
C ALA A 237 -11.86 -13.32 -25.46
N GLN A 238 -12.69 -12.70 -24.59
CA GLN A 238 -14.00 -13.25 -24.21
C GLN A 238 -15.05 -13.03 -25.30
N ALA A 239 -14.93 -11.95 -26.07
CA ALA A 239 -15.88 -11.55 -27.12
C ALA A 239 -15.58 -12.18 -28.50
N GLU A 240 -14.52 -12.97 -28.59
CA GLU A 240 -14.14 -13.62 -29.88
C GLU A 240 -15.28 -14.46 -30.44
N GLY A 241 -15.60 -14.23 -31.70
CA GLY A 241 -16.67 -14.94 -32.41
C GLY A 241 -18.08 -14.46 -32.05
N ALA A 242 -18.26 -13.47 -31.20
CA ALA A 242 -19.57 -12.93 -30.88
C ALA A 242 -20.07 -11.94 -31.95
N SER A 243 -21.38 -11.90 -32.16
CA SER A 243 -22.02 -10.94 -33.07
C SER A 243 -22.27 -9.56 -32.39
N LEU A 244 -21.65 -9.30 -31.22
CA LEU A 244 -21.79 -8.07 -30.48
C LEU A 244 -20.95 -6.94 -31.10
N GLN A 245 -21.54 -5.76 -31.23
CA GLN A 245 -20.80 -4.53 -31.57
C GLN A 245 -20.43 -3.75 -30.31
N VAL A 246 -19.17 -3.32 -30.20
CA VAL A 246 -18.73 -2.44 -29.12
C VAL A 246 -18.78 -0.98 -29.55
N LEU A 247 -19.37 -0.13 -28.72
CA LEU A 247 -19.50 1.29 -28.95
C LEU A 247 -18.66 2.03 -27.90
N ILE A 248 -17.50 2.55 -28.30
CA ILE A 248 -16.64 3.35 -27.40
C ILE A 248 -17.07 4.80 -27.45
N VAL A 249 -17.27 5.41 -26.28
CA VAL A 249 -17.73 6.79 -26.15
C VAL A 249 -16.72 7.63 -25.38
N GLY A 250 -16.53 8.89 -25.77
CA GLY A 250 -15.76 9.89 -25.02
C GLY A 250 -14.27 9.55 -24.84
N ALA A 251 -13.75 8.60 -25.58
CA ALA A 251 -12.36 8.22 -25.52
C ALA A 251 -11.46 9.29 -26.16
N ARG A 252 -10.33 9.62 -25.51
CA ARG A 252 -9.32 10.47 -26.14
C ARG A 252 -8.72 9.80 -27.36
N ARG A 253 -8.19 10.60 -28.27
CA ARG A 253 -7.66 10.14 -29.56
C ARG A 253 -6.77 8.90 -29.46
N ASN A 254 -5.78 8.93 -28.56
CA ASN A 254 -4.84 7.82 -28.38
C ASN A 254 -5.56 6.52 -27.94
N LEU A 255 -6.56 6.64 -27.06
CA LEU A 255 -7.35 5.51 -26.58
C LEU A 255 -8.26 4.95 -27.68
N SER A 256 -8.86 5.85 -28.47
CA SER A 256 -9.72 5.50 -29.62
C SER A 256 -8.93 4.74 -30.69
N GLU A 257 -7.74 5.22 -31.04
CA GLU A 257 -6.84 4.58 -32.02
C GLU A 257 -6.41 3.19 -31.53
N LEU A 258 -6.05 3.08 -30.24
CA LEU A 258 -5.68 1.81 -29.60
C LEU A 258 -6.85 0.81 -29.61
N ALA A 259 -8.04 1.24 -29.19
CA ALA A 259 -9.22 0.39 -29.13
C ALA A 259 -9.62 -0.11 -30.54
N ALA A 260 -9.58 0.76 -31.54
CA ALA A 260 -9.88 0.41 -32.94
C ALA A 260 -8.88 -0.63 -33.47
N LYS A 261 -7.59 -0.46 -33.20
CA LYS A 261 -6.56 -1.42 -33.60
C LYS A 261 -6.81 -2.78 -32.95
N LEU A 262 -6.99 -2.81 -31.63
CA LEU A 262 -7.19 -4.05 -30.87
C LEU A 262 -8.46 -4.79 -31.31
N ALA A 263 -9.56 -4.07 -31.56
CA ALA A 263 -10.81 -4.66 -32.04
C ALA A 263 -10.66 -5.24 -33.45
N THR A 264 -9.93 -4.54 -34.34
CA THR A 264 -9.63 -5.04 -35.69
C THR A 264 -8.82 -6.31 -35.62
N ASP A 265 -7.76 -6.36 -34.79
CA ASP A 265 -6.93 -7.54 -34.61
C ASP A 265 -7.72 -8.76 -34.08
N ALA A 266 -8.75 -8.50 -33.25
CA ALA A 266 -9.64 -9.52 -32.68
C ALA A 266 -10.86 -9.85 -33.56
N GLY A 267 -11.05 -9.16 -34.67
CA GLY A 267 -12.22 -9.37 -35.57
C GLY A 267 -13.55 -8.90 -34.95
N LEU A 268 -13.53 -8.03 -33.93
CA LEU A 268 -14.72 -7.51 -33.28
C LEU A 268 -15.19 -6.19 -33.91
N ALA A 269 -16.50 -6.09 -34.18
CA ALA A 269 -17.09 -4.84 -34.66
C ALA A 269 -17.03 -3.76 -33.61
N LEU A 270 -16.32 -2.65 -33.89
CA LEU A 270 -16.18 -1.51 -33.01
C LEU A 270 -16.57 -0.21 -33.71
N GLN A 271 -17.26 0.67 -33.00
CA GLN A 271 -17.54 2.03 -33.45
C GLN A 271 -17.25 3.03 -32.33
N ILE A 272 -16.72 4.19 -32.72
CA ILE A 272 -16.32 5.25 -31.77
C ILE A 272 -17.27 6.43 -31.91
N PHE A 273 -17.73 6.93 -30.76
CA PHE A 273 -18.60 8.08 -30.65
C PHE A 273 -17.97 9.15 -29.76
N GLU A 274 -18.20 10.38 -30.10
CA GLU A 274 -17.77 11.52 -29.28
C GLU A 274 -18.69 11.73 -28.06
N HIS A 275 -20.01 11.50 -28.26
CA HIS A 275 -21.04 11.75 -27.27
C HIS A 275 -21.88 10.51 -26.98
N LEU A 276 -22.30 10.36 -25.72
CA LEU A 276 -23.06 9.21 -25.23
C LEU A 276 -24.44 9.11 -25.89
N ASP A 277 -25.11 10.23 -26.11
CA ASP A 277 -26.42 10.28 -26.76
C ASP A 277 -26.44 9.67 -28.16
N SER A 278 -25.39 9.94 -28.93
CA SER A 278 -25.22 9.40 -30.28
C SER A 278 -24.99 7.87 -30.26
N ALA A 279 -24.21 7.39 -29.29
CA ALA A 279 -23.99 5.94 -29.11
C ALA A 279 -25.28 5.24 -28.65
N VAL A 280 -26.03 5.86 -27.74
CA VAL A 280 -27.32 5.33 -27.26
C VAL A 280 -28.33 5.26 -28.41
N ALA A 281 -28.42 6.31 -29.23
CA ALA A 281 -29.30 6.33 -30.42
C ALA A 281 -28.96 5.17 -31.38
N HIS A 282 -27.66 4.98 -31.66
CA HIS A 282 -27.17 3.87 -32.50
C HIS A 282 -27.48 2.50 -31.90
N ALA A 283 -27.25 2.33 -30.60
CA ALA A 283 -27.54 1.09 -29.90
C ALA A 283 -29.03 0.74 -29.89
N LEU A 284 -29.91 1.75 -29.74
CA LEU A 284 -31.36 1.60 -29.79
C LEU A 284 -31.84 1.13 -31.19
N GLU A 285 -31.32 1.76 -32.24
CA GLU A 285 -31.64 1.36 -33.63
C GLU A 285 -31.25 -0.11 -33.87
N ARG A 286 -30.08 -0.51 -33.40
CA ARG A 286 -29.62 -1.91 -33.50
C ARG A 286 -30.44 -2.90 -32.66
N ALA A 287 -30.93 -2.44 -31.50
CA ALA A 287 -31.83 -3.22 -30.66
C ALA A 287 -33.27 -3.31 -31.19
N GLY A 288 -33.56 -2.66 -32.32
CA GLY A 288 -34.87 -2.67 -32.97
C GLY A 288 -35.87 -1.65 -32.38
N HIS A 289 -35.40 -0.67 -31.63
CA HIS A 289 -36.23 0.42 -31.14
C HIS A 289 -36.39 1.49 -32.20
N LEU A 290 -37.64 1.92 -32.43
CA LEU A 290 -37.95 3.05 -33.30
C LEU A 290 -37.79 4.38 -32.56
N LEU A 291 -36.80 5.19 -32.95
CA LEU A 291 -36.63 6.55 -32.44
C LEU A 291 -37.62 7.48 -33.14
N MET A 292 -38.71 7.83 -32.45
CA MET A 292 -39.62 8.86 -32.94
C MET A 292 -39.09 10.25 -32.55
N ARG A 293 -38.67 11.06 -33.53
CA ARG A 293 -38.41 12.48 -33.29
C ARG A 293 -39.69 13.15 -32.85
N ARG A 294 -39.72 13.70 -31.63
CA ARG A 294 -40.79 14.57 -31.21
C ARG A 294 -40.73 15.83 -32.10
N SER A 295 -41.68 15.99 -33.00
CA SER A 295 -41.78 17.24 -33.74
C SER A 295 -42.05 18.35 -32.75
N GLU A 296 -41.14 19.33 -32.68
CA GLU A 296 -41.36 20.56 -31.93
C GLU A 296 -42.62 21.22 -32.46
N ARG A 297 -43.58 21.41 -31.55
CA ARG A 297 -44.76 22.26 -31.79
C ARG A 297 -44.45 23.67 -31.38
#